data_079b5419ba8322a46674c71ced49d5e2
#
_entry.id   079b5419ba8322a46674c71ced49d5e2
#
_cell.length_a   1.000
_cell.length_b   1.000
_cell.length_c   1.000
_cell.angle_alpha   90.00
_cell.angle_beta   90.00
_cell.angle_gamma   90.00
#
_symmetry.space_group_name_H-M   'P 1'
#
loop_
_entity.id
_entity.type
_entity.pdbx_description
1 polymer ?
#
loop_
_entity_poly.entity_id
_entity_poly.type
_entity_poly.pdbx_seq_one_letter_code
_entity_poly.pdbx_strand_id
1 'polypeptide(L)'
;MAKSFNTVSGLVKQIELMCDRAVKNVTLILVEKLKEYIQEDFYDIYYPRLYRRTYQFLKSPAYNLVGNAKAEIFIDVDAMEYFDITGEDVAKLAMEGFHGSEDIFRPGYYWKDFENWCNDNVLILLRGELIKQGLNIK
;
A
#
# COMPACT_ATOMS: atom_id res chain seq x y z
N MET A 1 -17.13 -24.11 -2.10
CA MET A 1 -17.56 -25.25 -2.92
C MET A 1 -16.35 -25.90 -3.56
N ALA A 2 -16.20 -27.20 -3.39
CA ALA A 2 -15.12 -27.95 -4.03
C ALA A 2 -15.37 -28.08 -5.54
N LYS A 3 -14.34 -27.89 -6.34
CA LYS A 3 -14.36 -28.08 -7.79
C LYS A 3 -13.59 -29.33 -8.16
N SER A 4 -14.13 -30.06 -9.14
CA SER A 4 -13.43 -31.21 -9.73
C SER A 4 -12.65 -30.78 -10.98
N PHE A 5 -11.46 -31.34 -11.16
CA PHE A 5 -10.60 -31.07 -12.30
C PHE A 5 -10.24 -32.37 -13.00
N ASN A 6 -10.41 -32.37 -14.32
CA ASN A 6 -10.07 -33.56 -15.14
C ASN A 6 -8.61 -33.53 -15.60
N THR A 7 -7.91 -32.42 -15.46
CA THR A 7 -6.52 -32.27 -15.93
C THR A 7 -5.70 -31.48 -14.91
N VAL A 8 -4.39 -31.74 -14.88
CA VAL A 8 -3.42 -30.98 -14.07
C VAL A 8 -3.40 -29.52 -14.50
N SER A 9 -3.47 -29.23 -15.79
CA SER A 9 -3.46 -27.86 -16.30
C SER A 9 -4.70 -27.07 -15.83
N GLY A 10 -5.87 -27.70 -15.75
CA GLY A 10 -7.08 -27.08 -15.20
C GLY A 10 -6.94 -26.74 -13.72
N LEU A 11 -6.33 -27.62 -12.93
CA LEU A 11 -6.05 -27.41 -11.53
C LEU A 11 -5.06 -26.24 -11.32
N VAL A 12 -3.95 -26.24 -12.06
CA VAL A 12 -2.93 -25.18 -12.00
C VAL A 12 -3.56 -23.81 -12.31
N LYS A 13 -4.35 -23.74 -13.37
CA LYS A 13 -5.05 -22.49 -13.76
C LYS A 13 -5.97 -21.98 -12.65
N GLN A 14 -6.69 -22.88 -11.99
CA GLN A 14 -7.57 -22.50 -10.89
C GLN A 14 -6.78 -21.95 -9.68
N ILE A 15 -5.65 -22.59 -9.35
CA ILE A 15 -4.75 -22.12 -8.28
C ILE A 15 -4.18 -20.75 -8.61
N GLU A 16 -3.76 -20.52 -9.87
CA GLU A 16 -3.29 -19.20 -10.32
C GLU A 16 -4.35 -18.13 -10.14
N LEU A 17 -5.60 -18.41 -10.48
CA LEU A 17 -6.71 -17.46 -10.27
C LEU A 17 -6.96 -17.17 -8.79
N MET A 18 -6.85 -18.18 -7.94
CA MET A 18 -6.97 -18.01 -6.49
C MET A 18 -5.85 -17.11 -5.94
N CYS A 19 -4.62 -17.32 -6.41
CA CYS A 19 -3.48 -16.49 -6.03
C CYS A 19 -3.63 -15.05 -6.49
N ASP A 20 -4.08 -14.83 -7.73
CA ASP A 20 -4.33 -13.50 -8.26
C ASP A 20 -5.38 -12.74 -7.42
N ARG A 21 -6.48 -13.41 -7.04
CA ARG A 21 -7.51 -12.82 -6.20
C ARG A 21 -7.00 -12.50 -4.79
N ALA A 22 -6.24 -13.42 -4.21
CA ALA A 22 -5.66 -13.23 -2.88
C ALA A 22 -4.70 -12.04 -2.87
N VAL A 23 -3.80 -11.93 -3.86
CA VAL A 23 -2.87 -10.81 -3.99
C VAL A 23 -3.64 -9.50 -4.17
N LYS A 24 -4.67 -9.46 -5.01
CA LYS A 24 -5.50 -8.28 -5.19
C LYS A 24 -6.13 -7.84 -3.87
N ASN A 25 -6.75 -8.75 -3.15
CA ASN A 25 -7.44 -8.43 -1.89
C ASN A 25 -6.47 -7.93 -0.83
N VAL A 26 -5.31 -8.55 -0.69
CA VAL A 26 -4.26 -8.09 0.22
C VAL A 26 -3.73 -6.72 -0.20
N THR A 27 -3.50 -6.50 -1.50
CA THR A 27 -3.04 -5.20 -2.02
C THR A 27 -3.96 -4.06 -1.63
N LEU A 28 -5.28 -4.25 -1.69
CA LEU A 28 -6.25 -3.24 -1.27
C LEU A 28 -6.12 -2.92 0.22
N ILE A 29 -5.89 -3.93 1.06
CA ILE A 29 -5.65 -3.74 2.50
C ILE A 29 -4.35 -2.95 2.72
N LEU A 30 -3.29 -3.27 1.99
CA LEU A 30 -1.99 -2.61 2.13
C LEU A 30 -2.05 -1.13 1.71
N VAL A 31 -2.78 -0.81 0.64
CA VAL A 31 -2.96 0.58 0.21
C VAL A 31 -3.65 1.40 1.31
N GLU A 32 -4.71 0.87 1.91
CA GLU A 32 -5.37 1.54 3.04
C GLU A 32 -4.45 1.68 4.26
N LYS A 33 -3.62 0.66 4.52
CA LYS A 33 -2.64 0.72 5.62
C LYS A 33 -1.57 1.78 5.37
N LEU A 34 -1.10 1.94 4.15
CA LEU A 34 -0.18 3.00 3.78
C LEU A 34 -0.80 4.38 4.03
N LYS A 35 -2.06 4.56 3.67
CA LYS A 35 -2.80 5.80 3.97
C LYS A 35 -2.90 6.06 5.48
N GLU A 36 -3.14 5.03 6.29
CA GLU A 36 -3.15 5.17 7.74
C GLU A 36 -1.82 5.69 8.28
N TYR A 37 -0.70 5.14 7.81
CA TYR A 37 0.63 5.60 8.23
C TYR A 37 0.94 7.02 7.76
N ILE A 38 0.51 7.41 6.57
CA ILE A 38 0.63 8.80 6.10
C ILE A 38 -0.18 9.72 7.02
N GLN A 39 -1.37 9.33 7.41
CA GLN A 39 -2.19 10.11 8.34
C GLN A 39 -1.49 10.24 9.69
N GLU A 40 -1.05 9.15 10.28
CA GLU A 40 -0.46 9.13 11.63
C GLU A 40 0.93 9.78 11.67
N ASP A 41 1.79 9.47 10.70
CA ASP A 41 3.20 9.86 10.72
C ASP A 41 3.47 11.19 10.03
N PHE A 42 2.52 11.71 9.26
CA PHE A 42 2.66 12.99 8.57
C PHE A 42 1.60 14.00 9.02
N TYR A 43 0.33 13.72 8.83
CA TYR A 43 -0.73 14.71 9.09
C TYR A 43 -1.00 14.92 10.58
N ASP A 44 -0.99 13.89 11.39
CA ASP A 44 -1.31 13.98 12.83
C ASP A 44 -0.16 14.58 13.66
N ILE A 45 1.07 14.58 13.14
CA ILE A 45 2.25 15.07 13.85
C ILE A 45 2.38 16.60 13.77
N TYR A 46 1.90 17.22 12.68
CA TYR A 46 2.12 18.63 12.41
C TYR A 46 0.85 19.32 11.90
N TYR A 47 0.50 20.44 12.50
CA TYR A 47 -0.62 21.28 12.03
C TYR A 47 -0.09 22.58 11.43
N PRO A 48 -0.26 22.83 10.13
CA PRO A 48 0.17 24.06 9.50
C PRO A 48 -0.69 25.24 9.97
N ARG A 49 -0.04 26.39 10.19
CA ARG A 49 -0.71 27.65 10.59
C ARG A 49 -0.86 28.63 9.43
N LEU A 50 0.01 28.50 8.42
CA LEU A 50 0.14 29.47 7.32
C LEU A 50 -0.51 29.03 6.02
N TYR A 51 -0.91 27.76 5.91
CA TYR A 51 -1.53 27.25 4.70
C TYR A 51 -2.60 26.21 5.03
N ARG A 52 -3.48 25.96 4.05
CA ARG A 52 -4.53 24.97 4.16
C ARG A 52 -4.09 23.68 3.50
N ARG A 53 -4.26 22.55 4.20
CA ARG A 53 -3.95 21.22 3.67
C ARG A 53 -4.90 20.82 2.55
N THR A 54 -4.36 20.29 1.45
CA THR A 54 -5.14 19.70 0.35
C THR A 54 -5.36 18.21 0.49
N TYR A 55 -4.58 17.53 1.34
CA TYR A 55 -4.58 16.08 1.54
C TYR A 55 -4.26 15.27 0.29
N GLN A 56 -3.62 15.86 -0.71
CA GLN A 56 -3.20 15.17 -1.93
C GLN A 56 -2.24 14.02 -1.63
N PHE A 57 -1.31 14.21 -0.70
CA PHE A 57 -0.38 13.17 -0.28
C PHE A 57 -1.11 11.98 0.36
N LEU A 58 -2.12 12.21 1.19
CA LEU A 58 -2.92 11.14 1.79
C LEU A 58 -3.65 10.30 0.73
N LYS A 59 -4.02 10.90 -0.38
CA LYS A 59 -4.72 10.25 -1.49
C LYS A 59 -3.80 9.63 -2.53
N SER A 60 -2.49 9.83 -2.39
CA SER A 60 -1.50 9.41 -3.39
C SER A 60 -1.13 7.92 -3.40
N PRO A 61 -1.32 7.12 -2.32
CA PRO A 61 -1.07 5.70 -2.41
C PRO A 61 -1.89 5.04 -3.51
N ALA A 62 -1.22 4.30 -4.37
CA ALA A 62 -1.81 3.63 -5.52
C ALA A 62 -1.21 2.23 -5.70
N TYR A 63 -1.78 1.44 -6.58
CA TYR A 63 -1.30 0.11 -6.88
C TYR A 63 -1.48 -0.24 -8.34
N ASN A 64 -0.64 -1.16 -8.82
CA ASN A 64 -0.80 -1.83 -10.10
C ASN A 64 -0.85 -3.33 -9.88
N LEU A 65 -1.78 -4.01 -10.54
CA LEU A 65 -1.80 -5.46 -10.61
C LEU A 65 -1.03 -5.87 -11.87
N VAL A 66 0.10 -6.54 -11.66
CA VAL A 66 1.03 -6.88 -12.76
C VAL A 66 0.72 -8.24 -13.39
N GLY A 67 -0.22 -9.01 -12.80
CA GLY A 67 -0.51 -10.38 -13.21
C GLY A 67 0.40 -11.39 -12.52
N ASN A 68 0.14 -12.69 -12.70
CA ASN A 68 0.92 -13.78 -12.10
C ASN A 68 1.08 -13.64 -10.56
N ALA A 69 -0.01 -13.28 -9.88
CA ALA A 69 -0.04 -13.06 -8.44
C ALA A 69 0.99 -12.03 -7.97
N LYS A 70 1.16 -10.95 -8.73
CA LYS A 70 2.10 -9.89 -8.44
C LYS A 70 1.40 -8.53 -8.45
N ALA A 71 1.71 -7.69 -7.47
CA ALA A 71 1.21 -6.33 -7.38
C ALA A 71 2.34 -5.39 -6.95
N GLU A 72 2.20 -4.13 -7.31
CA GLU A 72 3.08 -3.04 -6.90
C GLU A 72 2.27 -1.99 -6.16
N ILE A 73 2.79 -1.50 -5.04
CA ILE A 73 2.21 -0.41 -4.26
C ILE A 73 3.21 0.74 -4.27
N PHE A 74 2.73 1.94 -4.55
CA PHE A 74 3.60 3.10 -4.70
C PHE A 74 2.86 4.39 -4.30
N ILE A 75 3.63 5.45 -4.14
CA ILE A 75 3.10 6.81 -4.02
C ILE A 75 2.99 7.39 -5.43
N ASP A 76 1.78 7.73 -5.84
CA ASP A 76 1.55 8.36 -7.14
C ASP A 76 1.91 9.84 -7.06
N VAL A 77 3.17 10.13 -7.33
CA VAL A 77 3.69 11.50 -7.24
C VAL A 77 3.10 12.43 -8.31
N ASP A 78 2.63 11.87 -9.42
CA ASP A 78 2.00 12.65 -10.48
C ASP A 78 0.57 13.08 -10.13
N ALA A 79 -0.05 12.41 -9.14
CA ALA A 79 -1.36 12.81 -8.63
C ALA A 79 -1.31 13.97 -7.64
N MET A 80 -0.10 14.44 -7.28
CA MET A 80 0.11 15.55 -6.35
C MET A 80 0.54 16.80 -7.10
N GLU A 81 -0.25 17.85 -7.02
CA GLU A 81 0.04 19.14 -7.63
C GLU A 81 0.16 20.21 -6.54
N TYR A 82 1.35 20.78 -6.44
CA TYR A 82 1.67 21.86 -5.49
C TYR A 82 2.25 23.06 -6.23
N PHE A 83 2.12 24.23 -5.65
CA PHE A 83 2.54 25.47 -6.29
C PHE A 83 4.06 25.61 -6.45
N ASP A 84 4.81 25.26 -5.40
CA ASP A 84 6.24 25.54 -5.28
C ASP A 84 7.12 24.31 -4.99
N ILE A 85 6.52 23.12 -4.96
CA ILE A 85 7.22 21.86 -4.69
C ILE A 85 6.58 20.72 -5.49
N THR A 86 7.38 19.78 -5.95
CA THR A 86 6.86 18.61 -6.67
C THR A 86 6.29 17.56 -5.72
N GLY A 87 5.37 16.72 -6.22
CA GLY A 87 4.86 15.57 -5.47
C GLY A 87 5.97 14.60 -5.07
N GLU A 88 6.98 14.42 -5.92
CA GLU A 88 8.15 13.59 -5.62
C GLU A 88 8.94 14.15 -4.42
N ASP A 89 9.16 15.44 -4.39
CA ASP A 89 9.87 16.10 -3.28
C ASP A 89 9.08 16.00 -1.98
N VAL A 90 7.75 16.16 -2.02
CA VAL A 90 6.90 15.97 -0.85
C VAL A 90 7.00 14.55 -0.31
N ALA A 91 6.93 13.55 -1.17
CA ALA A 91 7.03 12.15 -0.77
C ALA A 91 8.39 11.84 -0.14
N LYS A 92 9.47 12.35 -0.72
CA LYS A 92 10.83 12.18 -0.18
C LYS A 92 11.02 12.86 1.17
N LEU A 93 10.65 14.13 1.26
CA LEU A 93 10.79 14.90 2.51
C LEU A 93 9.97 14.27 3.64
N ALA A 94 8.75 13.85 3.36
CA ALA A 94 7.90 13.17 4.33
C ALA A 94 8.49 11.81 4.76
N MET A 95 9.10 11.08 3.83
CA MET A 95 9.77 9.81 4.13
C MET A 95 10.93 9.99 5.11
N GLU A 96 11.61 11.13 5.05
CA GLU A 96 12.73 11.50 5.92
C GLU A 96 12.29 12.20 7.21
N GLY A 97 10.99 12.46 7.40
CA GLY A 97 10.44 13.10 8.59
C GLY A 97 10.22 14.60 8.47
N PHE A 98 10.30 15.19 7.28
CA PHE A 98 10.07 16.61 7.04
C PHE A 98 8.62 16.89 6.60
N HIS A 99 8.13 18.07 6.90
CA HIS A 99 6.75 18.48 6.61
C HIS A 99 6.72 19.68 5.66
N GLY A 100 6.70 19.40 4.36
CA GLY A 100 6.56 20.41 3.32
C GLY A 100 7.82 21.22 3.02
N SER A 101 8.80 21.22 3.89
CA SER A 101 10.10 21.84 3.66
C SER A 101 11.18 21.21 4.53
N GLU A 102 12.44 21.46 4.20
CA GLU A 102 13.59 20.98 4.97
C GLU A 102 13.73 21.66 6.33
N ASP A 103 13.03 22.79 6.52
CA ASP A 103 13.08 23.58 7.76
C ASP A 103 12.17 23.02 8.87
N ILE A 104 11.21 22.17 8.50
CA ILE A 104 10.21 21.65 9.44
C ILE A 104 10.40 20.15 9.60
N PHE A 105 11.14 19.77 10.63
CA PHE A 105 11.37 18.37 10.97
C PHE A 105 10.48 17.94 12.15
N ARG A 106 9.71 16.88 11.93
CA ARG A 106 8.92 16.20 12.97
C ARG A 106 9.08 14.70 12.76
N PRO A 107 9.52 13.93 13.76
CA PRO A 107 9.69 12.48 13.63
C PRO A 107 8.37 11.80 13.25
N GLY A 108 8.41 11.02 12.17
CA GLY A 108 7.30 10.26 11.65
C GLY A 108 7.71 9.72 10.29
N TYR A 109 7.96 8.43 10.21
CA TYR A 109 8.56 7.79 9.04
C TYR A 109 7.54 6.84 8.42
N TYR A 110 6.55 7.40 7.72
CA TYR A 110 5.40 6.66 7.19
C TYR A 110 5.80 5.44 6.36
N TRP A 111 6.80 5.59 5.49
CA TRP A 111 7.22 4.50 4.60
C TRP A 111 7.91 3.38 5.37
N LYS A 112 8.81 3.72 6.27
CA LYS A 112 9.52 2.73 7.09
C LYS A 112 8.56 1.96 7.99
N ASP A 113 7.61 2.65 8.60
CA ASP A 113 6.59 2.04 9.44
C ASP A 113 5.69 1.12 8.62
N PHE A 114 5.32 1.54 7.42
CA PHE A 114 4.57 0.72 6.48
C PHE A 114 5.34 -0.55 6.08
N GLU A 115 6.62 -0.42 5.71
CA GLU A 115 7.46 -1.57 5.36
C GLU A 115 7.57 -2.57 6.52
N ASN A 116 7.79 -2.08 7.73
CA ASN A 116 7.87 -2.92 8.93
C ASN A 116 6.55 -3.66 9.17
N TRP A 117 5.44 -2.97 9.04
CA TRP A 117 4.13 -3.57 9.18
C TRP A 117 3.88 -4.65 8.11
N CYS A 118 4.26 -4.39 6.87
CA CYS A 118 4.16 -5.36 5.78
C CYS A 118 4.98 -6.61 6.07
N ASN A 119 6.22 -6.45 6.54
CA ASN A 119 7.09 -7.58 6.89
C ASN A 119 6.47 -8.48 7.96
N ASP A 120 5.73 -7.91 8.89
CA ASP A 120 5.08 -8.65 9.97
C ASP A 120 3.75 -9.28 9.58
N ASN A 121 3.04 -8.73 8.60
CA ASN A 121 1.62 -9.03 8.38
C ASN A 121 1.26 -9.58 7.00
N VAL A 122 2.06 -9.32 5.96
CA VAL A 122 1.66 -9.68 4.57
C VAL A 122 1.46 -11.18 4.40
N LEU A 123 2.34 -12.02 4.93
CA LEU A 123 2.20 -13.48 4.80
C LEU A 123 0.96 -14.00 5.52
N ILE A 124 0.63 -13.43 6.67
CA ILE A 124 -0.57 -13.79 7.44
C ILE A 124 -1.83 -13.44 6.65
N LEU A 125 -1.85 -12.25 6.05
CA LEU A 125 -2.97 -11.79 5.23
C LEU A 125 -3.14 -12.64 3.97
N LEU A 126 -2.06 -12.94 3.27
CA LEU A 126 -2.09 -13.78 2.08
C LEU A 126 -2.59 -15.18 2.40
N ARG A 127 -2.10 -15.77 3.48
CA ARG A 127 -2.58 -17.09 3.94
C ARG A 127 -4.08 -17.07 4.20
N GLY A 128 -4.58 -16.07 4.93
CA GLY A 128 -5.99 -15.91 5.22
C GLY A 128 -6.84 -15.79 3.96
N GLU A 129 -6.39 -15.00 2.99
CA GLU A 129 -7.08 -14.83 1.70
C GLU A 129 -7.07 -16.11 0.86
N LEU A 130 -5.97 -16.84 0.82
CA LEU A 130 -5.89 -18.11 0.09
C LEU A 130 -6.82 -19.16 0.71
N ILE A 131 -6.92 -19.22 2.04
CA ILE A 131 -7.89 -20.07 2.73
C ILE A 131 -9.31 -19.70 2.35
N LYS A 132 -9.65 -18.42 2.32
CA LYS A 132 -10.96 -17.93 1.85
C LYS A 132 -11.25 -18.31 0.40
N GLN A 133 -10.23 -18.39 -0.45
CA GLN A 133 -10.38 -18.83 -1.84
C GLN A 133 -10.57 -20.35 -1.98
N GLY A 134 -10.40 -21.10 -0.91
CA GLY A 134 -10.61 -22.55 -0.89
C GLY A 134 -9.34 -23.39 -0.86
N LEU A 135 -8.14 -22.79 -0.75
CA LEU A 135 -6.89 -23.52 -0.61
C LEU A 135 -6.69 -23.94 0.85
N ASN A 136 -6.33 -25.20 1.06
CA ASN A 136 -6.03 -25.75 2.38
C ASN A 136 -4.53 -25.59 2.67
N ILE A 137 -4.17 -24.47 3.28
CA ILE A 137 -2.79 -24.12 3.62
C ILE A 137 -2.56 -24.40 5.10
N LYS A 138 -1.53 -25.18 5.38
CA LYS A 138 -1.13 -25.51 6.75
C LYS A 138 0.00 -24.61 7.25
#